data_548babfe07b8ada4747bb354671641a5
#
_entry.id   548babfe07b8ada4747bb354671641a5
#
_cell.length_a   1.000
_cell.length_b   1.000
_cell.length_c   1.000
_cell.angle_alpha   90.00
_cell.angle_beta   90.00
_cell.angle_gamma   90.00
#
_symmetry.space_group_name_H-M   'P 1'
#
loop_
_entity.id
_entity.type
_entity.pdbx_description
1 polymer ?
#
loop_
_entity_poly.entity_id
_entity_poly.type
_entity_poly.pdbx_seq_one_letter_code
_entity_poly.pdbx_strand_id
1 'polypeptide(L)'
;MVRAIVLYEEEPDAARYEQHVELCRNVPGGTFRHGRVFGAPMGEPPYRYYAEWEWPDLDGFKSAARSEEFMATGKDAMDMGGRFTVEFADID
;
A
#
# COMPACT_ATOMS: atom_id res chain seq x y z
N MET A 1 6.55 9.79 12.07
CA MET A 1 6.56 9.29 10.68
C MET A 1 5.16 9.06 10.17
N VAL A 2 5.00 9.04 8.87
CA VAL A 2 3.68 8.84 8.25
C VAL A 2 3.70 7.56 7.42
N ARG A 3 2.61 6.79 7.50
CA ARG A 3 2.42 5.59 6.68
C ARG A 3 1.13 5.69 5.88
N ALA A 4 1.21 5.24 4.63
CA ALA A 4 0.03 4.88 3.85
C ALA A 4 -0.08 3.37 3.90
N ILE A 5 -1.20 2.87 4.38
CA ILE A 5 -1.41 1.44 4.61
C ILE A 5 -2.50 0.96 3.67
N VAL A 6 -2.21 -0.11 2.93
CA VAL A 6 -3.17 -0.74 2.03
C VAL A 6 -3.47 -2.15 2.54
N LEU A 7 -4.74 -2.43 2.74
CA LEU A 7 -5.20 -3.74 3.21
C LEU A 7 -6.09 -4.36 2.15
N TYR A 8 -5.73 -5.57 1.69
CA TYR A 8 -6.47 -6.30 0.67
C TYR A 8 -7.27 -7.42 1.32
N GLU A 9 -8.54 -7.56 0.96
CA GLU A 9 -9.37 -8.65 1.46
C GLU A 9 -8.93 -10.01 0.93
N GLU A 10 -8.35 -10.04 -0.28
CA GLU A 10 -7.83 -11.26 -0.88
C GLU A 10 -6.37 -11.06 -1.30
N GLU A 11 -5.60 -12.12 -1.30
CA GLU A 11 -4.22 -12.07 -1.77
C GLU A 11 -4.20 -11.81 -3.27
N PRO A 12 -3.49 -10.77 -3.74
CA PRO A 12 -3.42 -10.49 -5.18
C PRO A 12 -2.70 -11.62 -5.94
N ASP A 13 -2.99 -11.73 -7.24
CA ASP A 13 -2.22 -12.60 -8.11
C ASP A 13 -0.76 -12.17 -8.11
N ALA A 14 0.14 -13.11 -7.80
CA ALA A 14 1.56 -12.77 -7.58
C ALA A 14 2.21 -12.11 -8.79
N ALA A 15 1.99 -12.66 -9.98
CA ALA A 15 2.62 -12.13 -11.19
C ALA A 15 2.10 -10.74 -11.53
N ARG A 16 0.79 -10.53 -11.40
CA ARG A 16 0.18 -9.20 -11.65
C ARG A 16 0.63 -8.19 -10.61
N TYR A 17 0.73 -8.62 -9.35
CA TYR A 17 1.12 -7.73 -8.26
C TYR A 17 2.56 -7.25 -8.38
N GLU A 18 3.47 -8.04 -8.95
CA GLU A 18 4.85 -7.60 -9.20
C GLU A 18 4.89 -6.35 -10.08
N GLN A 19 4.01 -6.25 -11.07
CA GLN A 19 3.92 -5.07 -11.91
C GLN A 19 3.48 -3.86 -11.09
N HIS A 20 2.53 -4.06 -10.17
CA HIS A 20 2.06 -3.02 -9.27
C HIS A 20 3.17 -2.56 -8.33
N VAL A 21 3.96 -3.49 -7.79
CA VAL A 21 5.07 -3.19 -6.88
C VAL A 21 6.08 -2.24 -7.53
N GLU A 22 6.37 -2.42 -8.82
CA GLU A 22 7.29 -1.53 -9.53
C GLU A 22 6.79 -0.08 -9.52
N LEU A 23 5.50 0.12 -9.76
CA LEU A 23 4.90 1.45 -9.68
C LEU A 23 4.98 2.00 -8.25
N CYS A 24 4.70 1.18 -7.26
CA CYS A 24 4.74 1.58 -5.87
C CYS A 24 6.14 2.02 -5.42
N ARG A 25 7.17 1.37 -5.93
CA ARG A 25 8.57 1.71 -5.59
C ARG A 25 9.03 3.01 -6.22
N ASN A 26 8.33 3.51 -7.24
CA ASN A 26 8.64 4.79 -7.87
C ASN A 26 8.05 5.99 -7.12
N VAL A 27 7.20 5.76 -6.13
CA VAL A 27 6.63 6.85 -5.34
C VAL A 27 7.75 7.57 -4.56
N PRO A 28 7.87 8.90 -4.71
CA PRO A 28 9.04 9.59 -4.17
C PRO A 28 9.07 9.67 -2.65
N GLY A 29 10.28 9.57 -2.10
CA GLY A 29 10.58 9.82 -0.69
C GLY A 29 10.14 8.76 0.29
N GLY A 30 9.34 7.80 -0.13
CA GLY A 30 8.82 6.75 0.73
C GLY A 30 9.57 5.45 0.58
N THR A 31 9.45 4.60 1.59
CA THR A 31 9.91 3.22 1.55
C THR A 31 8.69 2.33 1.41
N PHE A 32 8.65 1.50 0.36
CA PHE A 32 7.52 0.61 0.10
C PHE A 32 7.84 -0.81 0.57
N ARG A 33 6.90 -1.41 1.30
CA ARG A 33 6.99 -2.80 1.76
C ARG A 33 5.63 -3.46 1.60
N HIS A 34 5.62 -4.77 1.37
CA HIS A 34 4.37 -5.52 1.25
C HIS A 34 4.57 -6.94 1.73
N GLY A 35 3.49 -7.63 2.05
CA GLY A 35 3.56 -9.00 2.51
C GLY A 35 2.19 -9.60 2.78
N ARG A 36 2.20 -10.90 3.05
CA ARG A 36 1.00 -11.67 3.34
C ARG A 36 0.63 -11.53 4.82
N VAL A 37 -0.67 -11.38 5.08
CA VAL A 37 -1.20 -11.50 6.43
C VAL A 37 -1.43 -12.99 6.68
N PHE A 38 -0.70 -13.57 7.64
CA PHE A 38 -0.73 -15.02 7.84
C PHE A 38 -1.62 -15.45 8.99
N GLY A 39 -2.12 -14.53 9.81
CA GLY A 39 -2.97 -14.91 10.92
C GLY A 39 -3.40 -13.72 11.78
N ALA A 40 -4.20 -14.02 12.77
CA ALA A 40 -4.67 -13.08 13.78
C ALA A 40 -4.76 -13.81 15.12
N PRO A 41 -4.72 -13.09 16.27
CA PRO A 41 -4.77 -13.76 17.57
C PRO A 41 -6.11 -14.47 17.83
N MET A 42 -7.18 -13.98 17.18
CA MET A 42 -8.51 -14.59 17.34
C MET A 42 -9.22 -14.65 15.98
N GLY A 43 -9.55 -15.87 15.55
CA GLY A 43 -10.28 -16.08 14.30
C GLY A 43 -9.48 -15.78 13.04
N GLU A 44 -10.19 -15.67 11.94
CA GLU A 44 -9.60 -15.36 10.65
C GLU A 44 -9.39 -13.85 10.50
N PRO A 45 -8.22 -13.38 10.02
CA PRO A 45 -8.04 -11.96 9.77
C PRO A 45 -8.97 -11.52 8.62
N PRO A 46 -9.54 -10.30 8.71
CA PRO A 46 -10.43 -9.81 7.65
C PRO A 46 -9.68 -9.44 6.36
N TYR A 47 -8.37 -9.27 6.44
CA TYR A 47 -7.54 -8.93 5.28
C TYR A 47 -6.45 -9.97 5.11
N ARG A 48 -6.08 -10.26 3.86
CA ARG A 48 -5.14 -11.33 3.52
C ARG A 48 -3.79 -10.83 3.05
N TYR A 49 -3.71 -9.55 2.64
CA TYR A 49 -2.47 -8.99 2.14
C TYR A 49 -2.30 -7.56 2.61
N TYR A 50 -1.05 -7.15 2.78
CA TYR A 50 -0.69 -5.87 3.38
C TYR A 50 0.36 -5.18 2.51
N ALA A 51 0.21 -3.86 2.33
CA ALA A 51 1.24 -3.04 1.71
C ALA A 51 1.32 -1.72 2.46
N GLU A 52 2.49 -1.10 2.44
CA GLU A 52 2.68 0.20 3.07
C GLU A 52 3.74 1.02 2.37
N TRP A 53 3.58 2.34 2.44
CA TRP A 53 4.67 3.29 2.26
C TRP A 53 4.91 3.98 3.58
N GLU A 54 6.17 4.32 3.84
CA GLU A 54 6.55 5.08 5.03
C GLU A 54 7.38 6.28 4.63
N TRP A 55 7.01 7.45 5.15
CA TRP A 55 7.76 8.70 4.96
C TRP A 55 8.22 9.23 6.33
N PRO A 56 9.38 9.90 6.40
CA PRO A 56 9.89 10.43 7.67
C PRO A 56 8.95 11.44 8.33
N ASP A 57 8.25 12.26 7.53
CA ASP A 57 7.40 13.31 8.05
C ASP A 57 6.19 13.58 7.15
N LEU A 58 5.30 14.43 7.64
CA LEU A 58 4.07 14.77 6.94
C LEU A 58 4.33 15.51 5.62
N ASP A 59 5.34 16.37 5.58
CA ASP A 59 5.65 17.12 4.36
C ASP A 59 6.10 16.20 3.23
N GLY A 60 6.91 15.18 3.54
CA GLY A 60 7.31 14.15 2.59
C GLY A 60 6.11 13.39 2.04
N PHE A 61 5.20 13.01 2.92
CA PHE A 61 3.96 12.35 2.52
C PHE A 61 3.11 13.25 1.61
N LYS A 62 2.90 14.51 2.00
CA LYS A 62 2.06 15.43 1.21
C LYS A 62 2.63 15.64 -0.19
N SER A 63 3.93 15.76 -0.29
CA SER A 63 4.61 15.91 -1.58
C SER A 63 4.40 14.66 -2.45
N ALA A 64 4.61 13.49 -1.87
CA ALA A 64 4.42 12.21 -2.57
C ALA A 64 2.96 12.01 -3.00
N ALA A 65 2.01 12.35 -2.14
CA ALA A 65 0.59 12.17 -2.42
C ALA A 65 0.10 12.99 -3.62
N ARG A 66 0.81 14.07 -3.95
CA ARG A 66 0.49 14.90 -5.11
C ARG A 66 1.23 14.47 -6.38
N SER A 67 2.10 13.48 -6.28
CA SER A 67 2.91 13.03 -7.42
C SER A 67 2.10 12.21 -8.41
N GLU A 68 2.54 12.24 -9.67
CA GLU A 68 1.96 11.39 -10.71
C GLU A 68 2.18 9.92 -10.39
N GLU A 69 3.32 9.61 -9.78
CA GLU A 69 3.69 8.24 -9.41
C GLU A 69 2.71 7.65 -8.39
N PHE A 70 2.31 8.45 -7.39
CA PHE A 70 1.34 7.98 -6.40
C PHE A 70 -0.04 7.79 -7.02
N MET A 71 -0.46 8.72 -7.88
CA MET A 71 -1.73 8.60 -8.59
C MET A 71 -1.75 7.37 -9.51
N ALA A 72 -0.63 7.06 -10.14
CA ALA A 72 -0.51 5.87 -10.99
C ALA A 72 -0.70 4.58 -10.19
N THR A 73 -0.25 4.52 -8.94
CA THR A 73 -0.47 3.34 -8.08
C THR A 73 -1.94 3.15 -7.77
N GLY A 74 -2.67 4.24 -7.51
CA GLY A 74 -4.10 4.19 -7.24
C GLY A 74 -4.89 3.69 -8.44
N LYS A 75 -4.56 4.20 -9.62
CA LYS A 75 -5.19 3.77 -10.86
C LYS A 75 -4.92 2.29 -11.13
N ASP A 76 -3.68 1.85 -10.95
CA ASP A 76 -3.30 0.46 -11.17
C ASP A 76 -3.98 -0.47 -10.17
N ALA A 77 -4.12 -0.04 -8.91
CA ALA A 77 -4.84 -0.82 -7.90
C ALA A 77 -6.31 -1.03 -8.30
N MET A 78 -6.95 -0.01 -8.84
CA MET A 78 -8.31 -0.14 -9.34
C MET A 78 -8.39 -1.10 -10.53
N ASP A 79 -7.42 -1.04 -11.44
CA ASP A 79 -7.35 -1.92 -12.61
C ASP A 79 -7.15 -3.39 -12.23
N MET A 80 -6.44 -3.65 -11.13
CA MET A 80 -6.26 -5.02 -10.64
C MET A 80 -7.56 -5.63 -10.14
N GLY A 81 -8.51 -4.80 -9.73
CA GLY A 81 -9.75 -5.25 -9.13
C GLY A 81 -9.57 -5.71 -7.69
N GLY A 82 -10.59 -6.35 -7.14
CA GLY A 82 -10.58 -6.78 -5.76
C GLY A 82 -10.98 -5.68 -4.80
N ARG A 83 -11.07 -6.04 -3.53
CA ARG A 83 -11.46 -5.12 -2.47
C ARG A 83 -10.27 -4.79 -1.60
N PHE A 84 -10.06 -3.51 -1.40
CA PHE A 84 -8.98 -3.03 -0.54
C PHE A 84 -9.36 -1.73 0.13
N THR A 85 -8.66 -1.40 1.20
CA THR A 85 -8.79 -0.11 1.87
C THR A 85 -7.43 0.55 1.91
N VAL A 86 -7.44 1.88 1.96
CA VAL A 86 -6.22 2.69 2.10
C VAL A 86 -6.41 3.65 3.25
N GLU A 87 -5.47 3.64 4.18
CA GLU A 87 -5.49 4.53 5.34
C GLU A 87 -4.15 5.26 5.44
N PHE A 88 -4.21 6.49 5.93
CA PHE A 88 -3.01 7.26 6.24
C PHE A 88 -2.90 7.38 7.76
N ALA A 89 -1.74 7.05 8.30
CA ALA A 89 -1.53 7.06 9.74
C ALA A 89 -0.29 7.87 10.11
N ASP A 90 -0.41 8.62 11.19
CA ASP A 90 0.72 9.31 11.80
C ASP A 90 1.22 8.44 12.95
N ILE A 91 2.47 8.00 12.86
CA ILE A 91 3.05 7.05 13.80
C ILE A 91 4.01 7.79 14.73
N ASP A 92 3.77 7.66 16.00
CA ASP A 92 4.63 8.26 17.03
C ASP A 92 5.94 7.48 17.23
#